data_cdd8326a53bb0363ec60bcd9b9300993
#
_entry.id   cdd8326a53bb0363ec60bcd9b9300993
#
_cell.length_a   1.000
_cell.length_b   1.000
_cell.length_c   1.000
_cell.angle_alpha   90.00
_cell.angle_beta   90.00
_cell.angle_gamma   90.00
#
_symmetry.space_group_name_H-M   'P 1'
#
loop_
_entity.id
_entity.type
_entity.pdbx_description
1 polymer ?
#
loop_
_entity_poly.entity_id
_entity_poly.type
_entity_poly.pdbx_seq_one_letter_code
_entity_poly.pdbx_strand_id
1 'polypeptide(L)'
;MLEARKLTKYYSAIPAIRDVSFTVAPGAILGLLGPNGSGKSTTVSILTGLLEASGGRVCFEGVDIRDRLLDYKSRIGYVPEEAHLYTYLTGPEYLSLVGRLRSLPEPALGRKIAAFLDIFGLTDDRHAPMSAYSKGMRQKILISAALLHDPQIIVFDEPDSGLDITFSLVLRSLVQALAAEGRIVIYSSHVLEVVEQVATEVLILHDGRVAAHGSVAELRGMMSLPSLVQVFRRLVVETDVDGVAGRLVEVMKE
;
A
#
# COMPACT_ATOMS: atom_id res chain seq x y z
N MET A 1 -16.91 2.79 -4.32
CA MET A 1 -16.70 2.91 -2.88
C MET A 1 -16.24 1.56 -2.34
N LEU A 2 -15.17 1.54 -1.55
CA LEU A 2 -14.65 0.37 -0.84
C LEU A 2 -14.96 0.52 0.66
N GLU A 3 -15.50 -0.52 1.26
CA GLU A 3 -15.91 -0.49 2.67
C GLU A 3 -15.34 -1.71 3.40
N ALA A 4 -14.70 -1.48 4.53
CA ALA A 4 -14.34 -2.47 5.53
C ALA A 4 -15.34 -2.39 6.69
N ARG A 5 -16.00 -3.50 7.03
CA ARG A 5 -17.04 -3.54 8.06
C ARG A 5 -16.66 -4.55 9.15
N LYS A 6 -16.23 -4.06 10.31
CA LYS A 6 -15.87 -4.83 11.52
C LYS A 6 -14.90 -5.98 11.22
N LEU A 7 -13.85 -5.68 10.43
CA LEU A 7 -12.86 -6.69 10.07
C LEU A 7 -12.15 -7.19 11.32
N THR A 8 -12.13 -8.52 11.48
CA THR A 8 -11.43 -9.19 12.57
C THR A 8 -10.66 -10.36 11.98
N LYS A 9 -9.41 -10.54 12.38
CA LYS A 9 -8.58 -11.67 11.96
C LYS A 9 -7.83 -12.27 13.13
N TYR A 10 -8.00 -13.57 13.29
CA TYR A 10 -7.26 -14.39 14.23
C TYR A 10 -6.26 -15.27 13.47
N TYR A 11 -4.99 -15.27 13.88
CA TYR A 11 -3.99 -16.27 13.52
C TYR A 11 -3.77 -17.26 14.67
N SER A 12 -4.09 -16.83 15.89
CA SER A 12 -4.00 -17.58 17.14
C SER A 12 -5.13 -17.13 18.08
N ALA A 13 -4.98 -17.32 19.37
CA ALA A 13 -5.93 -16.84 20.36
C ALA A 13 -6.09 -15.32 20.43
N ILE A 14 -5.04 -14.57 20.03
CA ILE A 14 -5.06 -13.10 20.03
C ILE A 14 -5.34 -12.62 18.59
N PRO A 15 -6.32 -11.71 18.39
CA PRO A 15 -6.60 -11.16 17.05
C PRO A 15 -5.47 -10.23 16.59
N ALA A 16 -5.05 -10.41 15.33
CA ALA A 16 -4.15 -9.48 14.67
C ALA A 16 -4.83 -8.14 14.32
N ILE A 17 -6.14 -8.19 14.02
CA ILE A 17 -7.01 -7.02 13.90
C ILE A 17 -8.37 -7.33 14.51
N ARG A 18 -9.05 -6.32 15.08
CA ARG A 18 -10.35 -6.45 15.73
C ARG A 18 -11.24 -5.25 15.40
N ASP A 19 -12.44 -5.54 14.86
CA ASP A 19 -13.51 -4.57 14.58
C ASP A 19 -13.07 -3.37 13.73
N VAL A 20 -12.08 -3.55 12.84
CA VAL A 20 -11.58 -2.51 11.95
C VAL A 20 -12.66 -2.15 10.93
N SER A 21 -13.10 -0.90 10.93
CA SER A 21 -14.13 -0.40 10.03
C SER A 21 -13.72 0.96 9.47
N PHE A 22 -13.85 1.09 8.14
CA PHE A 22 -13.62 2.35 7.42
C PHE A 22 -14.23 2.27 6.02
N THR A 23 -14.29 3.41 5.35
CA THR A 23 -14.80 3.54 3.99
C THR A 23 -13.86 4.40 3.19
N VAL A 24 -13.60 4.03 1.93
CA VAL A 24 -12.78 4.81 0.99
C VAL A 24 -13.65 5.15 -0.22
N ALA A 25 -13.81 6.43 -0.48
CA ALA A 25 -14.59 6.92 -1.62
C ALA A 25 -13.77 6.82 -2.92
N PRO A 26 -14.42 6.76 -4.11
CA PRO A 26 -13.74 6.98 -5.38
C PRO A 26 -13.01 8.33 -5.37
N GLY A 27 -11.78 8.35 -5.87
CA GLY A 27 -10.94 9.55 -5.86
C GLY A 27 -10.22 9.83 -4.54
N ALA A 28 -10.42 9.01 -3.51
CA ALA A 28 -9.73 9.16 -2.24
C ALA A 28 -8.41 8.36 -2.21
N ILE A 29 -7.44 8.91 -1.48
CA ILE A 29 -6.18 8.27 -1.13
C ILE A 29 -6.21 8.01 0.38
N LEU A 30 -6.39 6.75 0.78
CA LEU A 30 -6.33 6.34 2.17
C LEU A 30 -4.88 6.03 2.57
N GLY A 31 -4.30 6.86 3.42
CA GLY A 31 -3.04 6.59 4.09
C GLY A 31 -3.23 5.60 5.24
N LEU A 32 -2.64 4.41 5.15
CA LEU A 32 -2.73 3.39 6.20
C LEU A 32 -1.46 3.42 7.06
N LEU A 33 -1.60 3.87 8.29
CA LEU A 33 -0.51 4.09 9.24
C LEU A 33 -0.61 3.17 10.45
N GLY A 34 0.51 2.95 11.11
CA GLY A 34 0.61 2.20 12.37
C GLY A 34 2.00 1.63 12.58
N PRO A 35 2.38 1.29 13.81
CA PRO A 35 3.66 0.62 14.09
C PRO A 35 3.70 -0.79 13.50
N ASN A 36 4.87 -1.42 13.55
CA ASN A 36 4.99 -2.83 13.20
C ASN A 36 4.11 -3.68 14.14
N GLY A 37 3.40 -4.65 13.57
CA GLY A 37 2.45 -5.48 14.33
C GLY A 37 1.07 -4.86 14.57
N SER A 38 0.81 -3.61 14.14
CA SER A 38 -0.50 -2.96 14.33
C SER A 38 -1.64 -3.54 13.49
N GLY A 39 -1.34 -4.43 12.53
CA GLY A 39 -2.33 -5.06 11.66
C GLY A 39 -2.44 -4.48 10.26
N LYS A 40 -1.52 -3.60 9.81
CA LYS A 40 -1.54 -3.02 8.45
C LYS A 40 -1.52 -4.08 7.36
N SER A 41 -0.48 -4.94 7.33
CA SER A 41 -0.34 -5.98 6.30
C SER A 41 -1.48 -7.00 6.34
N THR A 42 -2.03 -7.30 7.54
CA THR A 42 -3.24 -8.13 7.68
C THR A 42 -4.45 -7.45 7.05
N THR A 43 -4.63 -6.15 7.29
CA THR A 43 -5.72 -5.36 6.70
C THR A 43 -5.58 -5.28 5.19
N VAL A 44 -4.37 -4.96 4.68
CA VAL A 44 -4.05 -4.95 3.24
C VAL A 44 -4.34 -6.31 2.59
N SER A 45 -3.89 -7.41 3.21
CA SER A 45 -4.13 -8.77 2.68
C SER A 45 -5.61 -9.12 2.60
N ILE A 46 -6.44 -8.64 3.55
CA ILE A 46 -7.89 -8.85 3.51
C ILE A 46 -8.52 -7.97 2.42
N LEU A 47 -8.13 -6.70 2.32
CA LEU A 47 -8.64 -5.79 1.29
C LEU A 47 -8.31 -6.26 -0.13
N THR A 48 -7.14 -6.86 -0.33
CA THR A 48 -6.73 -7.41 -1.64
C THR A 48 -7.35 -8.78 -1.95
N GLY A 49 -8.11 -9.36 -1.00
CA GLY A 49 -8.69 -10.70 -1.14
C GLY A 49 -7.65 -11.82 -1.13
N LEU A 50 -6.43 -11.57 -0.63
CA LEU A 50 -5.38 -12.57 -0.43
C LEU A 50 -5.60 -13.35 0.87
N LEU A 51 -6.29 -12.75 1.84
CA LEU A 51 -6.58 -13.33 3.14
C LEU A 51 -8.07 -13.18 3.45
N GLU A 52 -8.69 -14.25 3.94
CA GLU A 52 -10.06 -14.19 4.42
C GLU A 52 -10.10 -13.67 5.87
N ALA A 53 -11.02 -12.75 6.16
CA ALA A 53 -11.27 -12.28 7.52
C ALA A 53 -11.92 -13.38 8.36
N SER A 54 -11.59 -13.46 9.64
CA SER A 54 -12.26 -14.36 10.60
C SER A 54 -13.66 -13.83 11.01
N GLY A 55 -13.88 -12.53 10.85
CA GLY A 55 -15.16 -11.86 11.07
C GLY A 55 -15.22 -10.53 10.34
N GLY A 56 -16.43 -10.02 10.14
CA GLY A 56 -16.67 -8.85 9.32
C GLY A 56 -16.63 -9.16 7.81
N ARG A 57 -16.54 -8.10 6.99
CA ARG A 57 -16.53 -8.22 5.53
C ARG A 57 -15.94 -6.98 4.86
N VAL A 58 -15.46 -7.17 3.64
CA VAL A 58 -15.12 -6.09 2.72
C VAL A 58 -16.20 -6.02 1.65
N CYS A 59 -16.70 -4.82 1.37
CA CYS A 59 -17.65 -4.59 0.29
C CYS A 59 -17.05 -3.62 -0.73
N PHE A 60 -17.19 -3.93 -2.00
CA PHE A 60 -16.89 -3.03 -3.09
C PHE A 60 -18.15 -2.76 -3.91
N GLU A 61 -18.49 -1.47 -4.11
CA GLU A 61 -19.75 -1.06 -4.76
C GLU A 61 -21.00 -1.70 -4.13
N GLY A 62 -20.99 -1.88 -2.80
CA GLY A 62 -22.08 -2.47 -2.03
C GLY A 62 -22.13 -3.99 -2.02
N VAL A 63 -21.28 -4.69 -2.80
CA VAL A 63 -21.23 -6.15 -2.90
C VAL A 63 -20.09 -6.69 -2.03
N ASP A 64 -20.36 -7.73 -1.24
CA ASP A 64 -19.31 -8.44 -0.50
C ASP A 64 -18.31 -9.05 -1.50
N ILE A 65 -17.02 -8.77 -1.31
CA ILE A 65 -15.98 -9.24 -2.25
C ILE A 65 -15.93 -10.78 -2.35
N ARG A 66 -16.39 -11.50 -1.33
CA ARG A 66 -16.43 -12.97 -1.32
C ARG A 66 -17.43 -13.53 -2.34
N ASP A 67 -18.51 -12.80 -2.60
CA ASP A 67 -19.56 -13.23 -3.55
C ASP A 67 -19.08 -13.17 -5.01
N ARG A 68 -18.09 -12.28 -5.29
CA ARG A 68 -17.53 -12.07 -6.63
C ARG A 68 -16.01 -11.88 -6.60
N LEU A 69 -15.29 -12.75 -5.90
CA LEU A 69 -13.86 -12.57 -5.63
C LEU A 69 -13.00 -12.44 -6.88
N LEU A 70 -13.28 -13.19 -7.93
CA LEU A 70 -12.51 -13.11 -9.19
C LEU A 70 -12.77 -11.78 -9.91
N ASP A 71 -14.01 -11.32 -9.96
CA ASP A 71 -14.36 -10.01 -10.51
C ASP A 71 -13.70 -8.88 -9.71
N TYR A 72 -13.77 -8.93 -8.39
CA TYR A 72 -13.09 -7.99 -7.52
C TYR A 72 -11.57 -7.96 -7.77
N LYS A 73 -10.93 -9.12 -7.81
CA LYS A 73 -9.49 -9.24 -8.08
C LYS A 73 -9.10 -8.72 -9.47
N SER A 74 -10.00 -8.76 -10.44
CA SER A 74 -9.73 -8.19 -11.76
C SER A 74 -9.70 -6.67 -11.76
N ARG A 75 -10.28 -6.01 -10.75
CA ARG A 75 -10.37 -4.56 -10.60
C ARG A 75 -9.34 -3.97 -9.65
N ILE A 76 -8.49 -4.79 -9.05
CA ILE A 76 -7.50 -4.37 -8.07
C ILE A 76 -6.07 -4.55 -8.57
N GLY A 77 -5.25 -3.52 -8.42
CA GLY A 77 -3.80 -3.56 -8.55
C GLY A 77 -3.16 -3.57 -7.17
N TYR A 78 -2.18 -4.44 -6.96
CA TYR A 78 -1.49 -4.55 -5.69
C TYR A 78 0.03 -4.56 -5.87
N VAL A 79 0.69 -3.67 -5.16
CA VAL A 79 2.14 -3.57 -5.05
C VAL A 79 2.51 -3.96 -3.63
N PRO A 80 3.03 -5.18 -3.39
CA PRO A 80 3.43 -5.63 -2.06
C PRO A 80 4.74 -4.98 -1.61
N GLU A 81 4.95 -4.92 -0.27
CA GLU A 81 6.19 -4.48 0.34
C GLU A 81 7.40 -5.32 -0.10
N GLU A 82 7.25 -6.65 -0.09
CA GLU A 82 8.26 -7.58 -0.56
C GLU A 82 7.92 -8.13 -1.94
N ALA A 83 8.87 -7.96 -2.85
CA ALA A 83 8.73 -8.42 -4.22
C ALA A 83 8.97 -9.92 -4.35
N HIS A 84 7.94 -10.73 -4.25
CA HIS A 84 7.99 -12.15 -4.63
C HIS A 84 7.91 -12.30 -6.15
N LEU A 85 8.98 -11.90 -6.84
CA LEU A 85 9.09 -11.98 -8.30
C LEU A 85 9.73 -13.30 -8.73
N TYR A 86 9.33 -13.78 -9.91
CA TYR A 86 10.04 -14.87 -10.60
C TYR A 86 11.35 -14.31 -11.19
N THR A 87 12.38 -14.20 -10.35
CA THR A 87 13.63 -13.47 -10.67
C THR A 87 14.44 -14.02 -11.83
N TYR A 88 14.15 -15.24 -12.29
CA TYR A 88 14.72 -15.84 -13.49
C TYR A 88 14.10 -15.33 -14.80
N LEU A 89 12.91 -14.67 -14.73
CA LEU A 89 12.29 -14.01 -15.86
C LEU A 89 12.91 -12.62 -16.06
N THR A 90 12.86 -12.14 -17.30
CA THR A 90 13.07 -10.73 -17.62
C THR A 90 11.85 -9.89 -17.22
N GLY A 91 12.00 -8.56 -17.11
CA GLY A 91 10.88 -7.66 -16.85
C GLY A 91 9.73 -7.82 -17.86
N PRO A 92 9.99 -7.77 -19.18
CA PRO A 92 8.95 -8.01 -20.20
C PRO A 92 8.24 -9.36 -20.09
N GLU A 93 8.98 -10.45 -19.83
CA GLU A 93 8.39 -11.79 -19.66
C GLU A 93 7.46 -11.85 -18.46
N TYR A 94 7.88 -11.26 -17.32
CA TYR A 94 7.05 -11.18 -16.13
C TYR A 94 5.77 -10.36 -16.39
N LEU A 95 5.89 -9.17 -17.01
CA LEU A 95 4.74 -8.34 -17.34
C LEU A 95 3.81 -9.02 -18.36
N SER A 96 4.37 -9.76 -19.33
CA SER A 96 3.59 -10.57 -20.28
C SER A 96 2.81 -11.67 -19.56
N LEU A 97 3.45 -12.39 -18.62
CA LEU A 97 2.79 -13.39 -17.80
C LEU A 97 1.60 -12.79 -17.02
N VAL A 98 1.82 -11.68 -16.31
CA VAL A 98 0.78 -10.98 -15.55
C VAL A 98 -0.35 -10.52 -16.46
N GLY A 99 -0.03 -9.89 -17.60
CA GLY A 99 -1.03 -9.40 -18.55
C GLY A 99 -1.90 -10.51 -19.14
N ARG A 100 -1.32 -11.65 -19.47
CA ARG A 100 -2.04 -12.86 -19.95
C ARG A 100 -2.96 -13.43 -18.86
N LEU A 101 -2.49 -13.52 -17.62
CA LEU A 101 -3.31 -13.95 -16.48
C LEU A 101 -4.50 -13.00 -16.24
N ARG A 102 -4.36 -11.73 -16.64
CA ARG A 102 -5.42 -10.71 -16.63
C ARG A 102 -6.23 -10.66 -17.92
N SER A 103 -6.01 -11.60 -18.87
CA SER A 103 -6.70 -11.69 -20.15
C SER A 103 -6.57 -10.44 -21.02
N LEU A 104 -5.46 -9.72 -20.93
CA LEU A 104 -5.20 -8.55 -21.77
C LEU A 104 -4.89 -8.98 -23.21
N PRO A 105 -5.45 -8.28 -24.23
CA PRO A 105 -5.17 -8.58 -25.63
C PRO A 105 -3.69 -8.36 -25.97
N GLU A 106 -3.05 -9.34 -26.62
CA GLU A 106 -1.60 -9.34 -26.94
C GLU A 106 -1.09 -8.04 -27.57
N PRO A 107 -1.75 -7.43 -28.60
CA PRO A 107 -1.24 -6.22 -29.21
C PRO A 107 -1.26 -5.01 -28.26
N ALA A 108 -2.25 -4.93 -27.37
CA ALA A 108 -2.35 -3.88 -26.37
C ALA A 108 -1.33 -4.12 -25.23
N LEU A 109 -1.18 -5.37 -24.81
CA LEU A 109 -0.22 -5.78 -23.79
C LEU A 109 1.22 -5.43 -24.19
N GLY A 110 1.63 -5.80 -25.42
CA GLY A 110 2.98 -5.48 -25.91
C GLY A 110 3.27 -3.98 -25.92
N ARG A 111 2.30 -3.16 -26.37
CA ARG A 111 2.46 -1.69 -26.36
C ARG A 111 2.57 -1.13 -24.92
N LYS A 112 1.74 -1.62 -23.99
CA LYS A 112 1.80 -1.17 -22.59
C LYS A 112 3.12 -1.55 -21.94
N ILE A 113 3.62 -2.77 -22.15
CA ILE A 113 4.91 -3.22 -21.61
C ILE A 113 6.03 -2.32 -22.14
N ALA A 114 6.10 -2.08 -23.45
CA ALA A 114 7.12 -1.23 -24.02
C ALA A 114 7.08 0.19 -23.43
N ALA A 115 5.88 0.77 -23.28
CA ALA A 115 5.69 2.09 -22.68
C ALA A 115 6.13 2.14 -21.20
N PHE A 116 5.78 1.14 -20.39
CA PHE A 116 6.21 1.10 -18.99
C PHE A 116 7.73 0.98 -18.85
N LEU A 117 8.37 0.16 -19.68
CA LEU A 117 9.82 0.02 -19.66
C LEU A 117 10.52 1.33 -20.06
N ASP A 118 9.99 2.03 -21.04
CA ASP A 118 10.51 3.32 -21.50
C ASP A 118 10.38 4.38 -20.40
N ILE A 119 9.15 4.58 -19.89
CA ILE A 119 8.85 5.57 -18.83
C ILE A 119 9.70 5.33 -17.58
N PHE A 120 9.94 4.07 -17.22
CA PHE A 120 10.69 3.71 -16.01
C PHE A 120 12.22 3.58 -16.24
N GLY A 121 12.69 3.83 -17.48
CA GLY A 121 14.10 3.77 -17.85
C GLY A 121 14.67 2.35 -17.73
N LEU A 122 13.88 1.33 -18.11
CA LEU A 122 14.24 -0.09 -18.05
C LEU A 122 14.42 -0.72 -19.45
N THR A 123 14.41 0.09 -20.51
CA THR A 123 14.46 -0.39 -21.89
C THR A 123 15.77 -1.12 -22.18
N ASP A 124 16.90 -0.63 -21.68
CA ASP A 124 18.21 -1.22 -21.91
C ASP A 124 18.39 -2.54 -21.14
N ASP A 125 17.71 -2.67 -20.00
CA ASP A 125 17.77 -3.86 -19.13
C ASP A 125 16.73 -4.93 -19.51
N ARG A 126 15.93 -4.71 -20.56
CA ARG A 126 14.79 -5.57 -20.91
C ARG A 126 15.13 -7.03 -21.17
N HIS A 127 16.38 -7.33 -21.51
CA HIS A 127 16.88 -8.68 -21.81
C HIS A 127 17.58 -9.34 -20.60
N ALA A 128 17.84 -8.58 -19.54
CA ALA A 128 18.44 -9.11 -18.34
C ALA A 128 17.38 -9.78 -17.43
N PRO A 129 17.70 -10.89 -16.76
CA PRO A 129 16.81 -11.49 -15.78
C PRO A 129 16.66 -10.55 -14.58
N MET A 130 15.48 -10.54 -13.94
CA MET A 130 15.22 -9.67 -12.80
C MET A 130 16.08 -10.01 -11.56
N SER A 131 16.78 -11.14 -11.54
CA SER A 131 17.83 -11.43 -10.54
C SER A 131 18.98 -10.41 -10.59
N ALA A 132 19.28 -9.85 -11.78
CA ALA A 132 20.28 -8.82 -11.97
C ALA A 132 19.77 -7.39 -11.68
N TYR A 133 18.45 -7.21 -11.49
CA TYR A 133 17.86 -5.91 -11.24
C TYR A 133 18.14 -5.43 -9.81
N SER A 134 18.35 -4.12 -9.66
CA SER A 134 18.34 -3.47 -8.34
C SER A 134 16.96 -3.60 -7.66
N LYS A 135 16.89 -3.32 -6.36
CA LYS A 135 15.62 -3.31 -5.65
C LYS A 135 14.63 -2.31 -6.28
N GLY A 136 15.11 -1.11 -6.64
CA GLY A 136 14.28 -0.07 -7.29
C GLY A 136 13.78 -0.50 -8.68
N MET A 137 14.62 -1.17 -9.50
CA MET A 137 14.18 -1.70 -10.81
C MET A 137 13.08 -2.75 -10.63
N ARG A 138 13.22 -3.65 -9.67
CA ARG A 138 12.18 -4.65 -9.35
C ARG A 138 10.89 -3.97 -8.89
N GLN A 139 10.97 -2.93 -8.07
CA GLN A 139 9.82 -2.16 -7.63
C GLN A 139 9.08 -1.49 -8.79
N LYS A 140 9.81 -0.93 -9.77
CA LYS A 140 9.23 -0.38 -11.01
C LYS A 140 8.45 -1.44 -11.80
N ILE A 141 8.96 -2.66 -11.90
CA ILE A 141 8.26 -3.78 -12.54
C ILE A 141 6.98 -4.16 -11.77
N LEU A 142 7.01 -4.18 -10.43
CA LEU A 142 5.81 -4.45 -9.61
C LEU A 142 4.74 -3.38 -9.80
N ILE A 143 5.13 -2.12 -9.81
CA ILE A 143 4.21 -1.00 -10.07
C ILE A 143 3.61 -1.14 -11.48
N SER A 144 4.43 -1.45 -12.49
CA SER A 144 3.95 -1.71 -13.85
C SER A 144 2.92 -2.84 -13.89
N ALA A 145 3.22 -3.97 -13.23
CA ALA A 145 2.35 -5.13 -13.17
C ALA A 145 1.00 -4.81 -12.49
N ALA A 146 1.02 -4.03 -11.41
CA ALA A 146 -0.17 -3.61 -10.70
C ALA A 146 -1.08 -2.69 -11.53
N LEU A 147 -0.50 -1.86 -12.41
CA LEU A 147 -1.22 -0.88 -13.23
C LEU A 147 -1.61 -1.40 -14.63
N LEU A 148 -1.03 -2.51 -15.07
CA LEU A 148 -1.11 -3.02 -16.45
C LEU A 148 -2.55 -3.20 -16.95
N HIS A 149 -3.45 -3.64 -16.08
CA HIS A 149 -4.86 -3.96 -16.38
C HIS A 149 -5.84 -2.82 -16.05
N ASP A 150 -5.32 -1.62 -15.77
CA ASP A 150 -6.12 -0.42 -15.50
C ASP A 150 -7.09 -0.59 -14.30
N PRO A 151 -6.59 -0.86 -13.10
CA PRO A 151 -7.42 -1.18 -11.95
C PRO A 151 -8.23 0.02 -11.43
N GLN A 152 -9.39 -0.26 -10.81
CA GLN A 152 -10.21 0.73 -10.12
C GLN A 152 -9.75 0.99 -8.67
N ILE A 153 -9.08 0.02 -8.08
CA ILE A 153 -8.49 0.09 -6.74
C ILE A 153 -7.01 -0.21 -6.87
N ILE A 154 -6.16 0.62 -6.30
CA ILE A 154 -4.73 0.37 -6.24
C ILE A 154 -4.28 0.36 -4.78
N VAL A 155 -3.59 -0.70 -4.39
CA VAL A 155 -3.02 -0.84 -3.06
C VAL A 155 -1.51 -0.85 -3.17
N PHE A 156 -0.88 0.14 -2.57
CA PHE A 156 0.56 0.26 -2.43
C PHE A 156 0.95 -0.05 -0.98
N ASP A 157 1.68 -1.14 -0.78
CA ASP A 157 2.18 -1.54 0.54
C ASP A 157 3.66 -1.22 0.63
N GLU A 158 4.04 -0.19 1.39
CA GLU A 158 5.39 0.35 1.55
C GLU A 158 6.12 0.59 0.21
N PRO A 159 5.51 1.26 -0.78
CA PRO A 159 5.99 1.27 -2.16
C PRO A 159 7.28 2.07 -2.35
N ASP A 160 7.62 2.99 -1.45
CA ASP A 160 8.84 3.81 -1.52
C ASP A 160 10.12 3.02 -1.18
N SER A 161 9.98 1.81 -0.63
CA SER A 161 11.10 1.01 -0.16
C SER A 161 12.09 0.65 -1.29
N GLY A 162 13.29 1.23 -1.23
CA GLY A 162 14.36 0.99 -2.21
C GLY A 162 14.26 1.80 -3.50
N LEU A 163 13.36 2.78 -3.57
CA LEU A 163 13.32 3.76 -4.64
C LEU A 163 14.30 4.91 -4.39
N ASP A 164 14.84 5.47 -5.46
CA ASP A 164 15.56 6.74 -5.39
C ASP A 164 14.58 7.90 -5.18
N ILE A 165 15.12 9.04 -4.75
CA ILE A 165 14.32 10.24 -4.42
C ILE A 165 13.47 10.70 -5.61
N THR A 166 14.05 10.68 -6.83
CA THR A 166 13.36 11.14 -8.04
C THR A 166 12.16 10.27 -8.35
N PHE A 167 12.33 8.94 -8.27
CA PHE A 167 11.25 8.02 -8.55
C PHE A 167 10.19 8.02 -7.43
N SER A 168 10.56 8.24 -6.17
CA SER A 168 9.59 8.45 -5.09
C SER A 168 8.69 9.67 -5.35
N LEU A 169 9.23 10.77 -5.89
CA LEU A 169 8.45 11.93 -6.30
C LEU A 169 7.50 11.60 -7.46
N VAL A 170 7.98 10.84 -8.46
CA VAL A 170 7.14 10.37 -9.57
C VAL A 170 5.99 9.49 -9.06
N LEU A 171 6.27 8.58 -8.13
CA LEU A 171 5.26 7.71 -7.53
C LEU A 171 4.18 8.51 -6.79
N ARG A 172 4.57 9.53 -6.01
CA ARG A 172 3.60 10.42 -5.33
C ARG A 172 2.69 11.15 -6.33
N SER A 173 3.27 11.71 -7.39
CA SER A 173 2.50 12.35 -8.45
C SER A 173 1.56 11.36 -9.16
N LEU A 174 2.02 10.13 -9.40
CA LEU A 174 1.20 9.06 -9.96
C LEU A 174 0.01 8.71 -9.06
N VAL A 175 0.23 8.55 -7.76
CA VAL A 175 -0.82 8.28 -6.76
C VAL A 175 -1.89 9.37 -6.79
N GLN A 176 -1.48 10.64 -6.80
CA GLN A 176 -2.40 11.78 -6.89
C GLN A 176 -3.16 11.82 -8.22
N ALA A 177 -2.49 11.55 -9.34
CA ALA A 177 -3.12 11.49 -10.66
C ALA A 177 -4.16 10.36 -10.75
N LEU A 178 -3.85 9.16 -10.23
CA LEU A 178 -4.78 8.04 -10.17
C LEU A 178 -6.04 8.38 -9.38
N ALA A 179 -5.88 9.04 -8.23
CA ALA A 179 -7.01 9.50 -7.43
C ALA A 179 -7.83 10.58 -8.16
N ALA A 180 -7.20 11.52 -8.84
CA ALA A 180 -7.87 12.54 -9.63
C ALA A 180 -8.72 11.94 -10.78
N GLU A 181 -8.34 10.78 -11.31
CA GLU A 181 -9.14 10.00 -12.25
C GLU A 181 -10.27 9.18 -11.60
N GLY A 182 -10.50 9.33 -10.30
CA GLY A 182 -11.55 8.64 -9.57
C GLY A 182 -11.17 7.25 -9.07
N ARG A 183 -9.89 6.84 -9.13
CA ARG A 183 -9.44 5.55 -8.59
C ARG A 183 -9.43 5.61 -7.06
N ILE A 184 -9.64 4.48 -6.42
CA ILE A 184 -9.43 4.32 -4.99
C ILE A 184 -7.97 3.93 -4.78
N VAL A 185 -7.24 4.69 -3.97
CA VAL A 185 -5.85 4.37 -3.65
C VAL A 185 -5.71 4.11 -2.16
N ILE A 186 -5.07 2.99 -1.81
CA ILE A 186 -4.65 2.68 -0.45
C ILE A 186 -3.12 2.73 -0.45
N TYR A 187 -2.56 3.55 0.42
CA TYR A 187 -1.13 3.80 0.49
C TYR A 187 -0.64 3.53 1.90
N SER A 188 -0.01 2.37 2.13
CA SER A 188 0.63 2.12 3.41
C SER A 188 2.06 2.63 3.41
N SER A 189 2.47 3.30 4.47
CA SER A 189 3.85 3.72 4.68
C SER A 189 4.12 3.92 6.17
N HIS A 190 5.37 3.70 6.57
CA HIS A 190 5.86 4.10 7.88
C HIS A 190 6.46 5.52 7.87
N VAL A 191 6.60 6.15 6.70
CA VAL A 191 7.09 7.53 6.54
C VAL A 191 5.90 8.49 6.58
N LEU A 192 5.62 9.03 7.76
CA LEU A 192 4.44 9.85 8.05
C LEU A 192 4.36 11.10 7.17
N GLU A 193 5.51 11.72 6.90
CA GLU A 193 5.61 12.91 6.06
C GLU A 193 5.19 12.64 4.61
N VAL A 194 5.46 11.44 4.10
CA VAL A 194 5.00 11.03 2.76
C VAL A 194 3.48 10.90 2.75
N VAL A 195 2.92 10.21 3.73
CA VAL A 195 1.46 10.05 3.83
C VAL A 195 0.77 11.39 4.02
N GLU A 196 1.32 12.29 4.83
CA GLU A 196 0.78 13.65 5.02
C GLU A 196 0.70 14.45 3.72
N GLN A 197 1.61 14.20 2.76
CA GLN A 197 1.65 14.89 1.47
C GLN A 197 0.69 14.30 0.43
N VAL A 198 0.44 12.99 0.45
CA VAL A 198 -0.33 12.32 -0.61
C VAL A 198 -1.75 11.94 -0.19
N ALA A 199 -1.98 11.62 1.09
CA ALA A 199 -3.26 11.10 1.55
C ALA A 199 -4.34 12.18 1.65
N THR A 200 -5.55 11.86 1.19
CA THR A 200 -6.75 12.67 1.44
C THR A 200 -7.34 12.36 2.81
N GLU A 201 -7.25 11.12 3.24
CA GLU A 201 -7.66 10.63 4.55
C GLU A 201 -6.65 9.63 5.08
N VAL A 202 -6.60 9.48 6.39
CA VAL A 202 -5.63 8.63 7.10
C VAL A 202 -6.36 7.71 8.06
N LEU A 203 -5.99 6.44 8.06
CA LEU A 203 -6.39 5.43 9.03
C LEU A 203 -5.17 5.02 9.86
N ILE A 204 -5.20 5.31 11.15
CA ILE A 204 -4.14 4.91 12.08
C ILE A 204 -4.57 3.65 12.81
N LEU A 205 -3.80 2.57 12.65
CA LEU A 205 -3.97 1.32 13.37
C LEU A 205 -3.00 1.24 14.55
N HIS A 206 -3.52 0.84 15.70
CA HIS A 206 -2.74 0.52 16.90
C HIS A 206 -3.34 -0.71 17.59
N ASP A 207 -2.52 -1.68 17.96
CA ASP A 207 -2.93 -2.94 18.61
C ASP A 207 -4.12 -3.64 17.92
N GLY A 208 -4.07 -3.68 16.59
CA GLY A 208 -5.09 -4.32 15.77
C GLY A 208 -6.43 -3.57 15.73
N ARG A 209 -6.50 -2.32 16.18
CA ARG A 209 -7.72 -1.49 16.19
C ARG A 209 -7.51 -0.16 15.49
N VAL A 210 -8.60 0.48 15.12
CA VAL A 210 -8.57 1.86 14.61
C VAL A 210 -8.34 2.80 15.79
N ALA A 211 -7.19 3.46 15.81
CA ALA A 211 -6.87 4.51 16.79
C ALA A 211 -7.42 5.87 16.34
N ALA A 212 -7.36 6.16 15.02
CA ALA A 212 -7.94 7.35 14.43
C ALA A 212 -8.25 7.13 12.95
N HIS A 213 -9.28 7.83 12.42
CA HIS A 213 -9.64 7.88 11.00
C HIS A 213 -10.21 9.23 10.66
N GLY A 214 -9.75 9.86 9.59
CA GLY A 214 -10.21 11.16 9.10
C GLY A 214 -9.19 11.80 8.17
N SER A 215 -9.51 12.99 7.67
CA SER A 215 -8.54 13.77 6.90
C SER A 215 -7.37 14.22 7.78
N VAL A 216 -6.22 14.47 7.16
CA VAL A 216 -5.04 15.00 7.87
C VAL A 216 -5.38 16.28 8.62
N ALA A 217 -6.17 17.16 7.99
CA ALA A 217 -6.58 18.44 8.58
C ALA A 217 -7.47 18.24 9.82
N GLU A 218 -8.45 17.33 9.76
CA GLU A 218 -9.33 17.00 10.89
C GLU A 218 -8.53 16.42 12.06
N LEU A 219 -7.66 15.45 11.81
CA LEU A 219 -6.85 14.80 12.86
C LEU A 219 -5.93 15.81 13.55
N ARG A 220 -5.29 16.70 12.78
CA ARG A 220 -4.48 17.79 13.34
C ARG A 220 -5.31 18.77 14.15
N GLY A 221 -6.46 19.18 13.62
CA GLY A 221 -7.37 20.13 14.29
C GLY A 221 -7.95 19.58 15.60
N MET A 222 -8.43 18.33 15.60
CA MET A 222 -8.99 17.69 16.80
C MET A 222 -8.00 17.61 17.97
N MET A 223 -6.72 17.45 17.68
CA MET A 223 -5.66 17.31 18.69
C MET A 223 -4.88 18.61 18.92
N SER A 224 -5.16 19.67 18.16
CA SER A 224 -4.40 20.94 18.15
C SER A 224 -2.90 20.71 17.91
N LEU A 225 -2.55 19.80 17.00
CA LEU A 225 -1.18 19.42 16.70
C LEU A 225 -0.77 19.87 15.28
N PRO A 226 0.49 20.34 15.09
CA PRO A 226 0.92 20.96 13.84
C PRO A 226 1.23 19.97 12.72
N SER A 227 1.40 18.65 13.02
CA SER A 227 1.76 17.65 12.02
C SER A 227 1.16 16.27 12.33
N LEU A 228 1.04 15.43 11.29
CA LEU A 228 0.63 14.04 11.41
C LEU A 228 1.60 13.23 12.28
N VAL A 229 2.89 13.56 12.24
CA VAL A 229 3.92 12.94 13.11
C VAL A 229 3.57 13.10 14.58
N GLN A 230 3.14 14.30 14.99
CA GLN A 230 2.78 14.55 16.39
C GLN A 230 1.44 13.89 16.77
N VAL A 231 0.48 13.84 15.84
CA VAL A 231 -0.76 13.08 16.01
C VAL A 231 -0.45 11.60 16.25
N PHE A 232 0.39 11.02 15.39
CA PHE A 232 0.82 9.63 15.50
C PHE A 232 1.58 9.34 16.81
N ARG A 233 2.54 10.21 17.14
CA ARG A 233 3.30 10.09 18.41
C ARG A 233 2.37 10.05 19.61
N ARG A 234 1.36 10.89 19.66
CA ARG A 234 0.40 10.97 20.76
C ARG A 234 -0.52 9.76 20.88
N LEU A 235 -0.89 9.15 19.75
CA LEU A 235 -1.84 8.02 19.71
C LEU A 235 -1.17 6.66 19.87
N VAL A 236 0.11 6.55 19.51
CA VAL A 236 0.73 5.25 19.24
C VAL A 236 2.03 5.05 20.01
N VAL A 237 2.78 6.14 20.31
CA VAL A 237 4.09 6.02 20.96
C VAL A 237 3.93 6.12 22.47
N GLU A 238 3.98 4.98 23.16
CA GLU A 238 3.95 4.89 24.62
C GLU A 238 5.35 5.01 25.24
N THR A 239 6.40 4.88 24.42
CA THR A 239 7.79 4.84 24.90
C THR A 239 8.31 6.24 25.19
N ASP A 240 8.90 6.44 26.37
CA ASP A 240 9.72 7.61 26.68
C ASP A 240 11.02 7.57 25.85
N VAL A 241 10.93 8.12 24.63
CA VAL A 241 12.03 8.09 23.64
C VAL A 241 13.28 8.80 24.19
N ASP A 242 13.09 9.93 24.87
CA ASP A 242 14.19 10.73 25.38
C ASP A 242 14.87 10.03 26.59
N GLY A 243 14.08 9.41 27.46
CA GLY A 243 14.59 8.60 28.56
C GLY A 243 15.33 7.34 28.09
N VAL A 244 14.87 6.68 27.03
CA VAL A 244 15.60 5.54 26.43
C VAL A 244 16.92 6.00 25.83
N ALA A 245 16.92 7.10 25.06
CA ALA A 245 18.14 7.66 24.48
C ALA A 245 19.17 8.04 25.56
N GLY A 246 18.71 8.68 26.66
CA GLY A 246 19.56 9.02 27.80
C GLY A 246 20.24 7.79 28.41
N ARG A 247 19.47 6.73 28.68
CA ARG A 247 20.01 5.47 29.21
C ARG A 247 21.02 4.81 28.29
N LEU A 248 20.79 4.86 26.97
CA LEU A 248 21.76 4.32 25.99
C LEU A 248 23.10 5.08 26.04
N VAL A 249 23.05 6.41 26.16
CA VAL A 249 24.26 7.23 26.31
C VAL A 249 24.98 6.94 27.62
N GLU A 250 24.26 6.66 28.72
CA GLU A 250 24.86 6.26 30.03
C GLU A 250 25.59 4.92 29.87
N VAL A 251 24.96 3.90 29.31
CA VAL A 251 25.56 2.56 29.08
C VAL A 251 26.82 2.65 28.21
N MET A 252 26.85 3.56 27.21
CA MET A 252 28.04 3.75 26.36
C MET A 252 29.25 4.34 27.11
N LYS A 253 29.07 4.91 28.31
CA LYS A 253 30.12 5.53 29.12
C LYS A 253 30.71 4.60 30.17
N GLU A 254 30.06 3.45 30.44
CA GLU A 254 30.56 2.36 31.28
C GLU A 254 31.56 1.48 30.54
#